data_231d806625720716389df5a9c8641b07
#
_entry.id   231d806625720716389df5a9c8641b07
#
_cell.length_a   1.000
_cell.length_b   1.000
_cell.length_c   1.000
_cell.angle_alpha   90.00
_cell.angle_beta   90.00
_cell.angle_gamma   90.00
#
_symmetry.space_group_name_H-M   'P 1'
#
loop_
_entity.id
_entity.type
_entity.pdbx_description
1 polymer ?
#
loop_
_entity_poly.entity_id
_entity_poly.type
_entity_poly.pdbx_seq_one_letter_code
_entity_poly.pdbx_strand_id
1 'polypeptide(L)'
;MKEKRAALRTKRLRITAMTDAELAQKIASETDEHLRSAYAEMLALSQAEPAERLFATAWRIERRDTGETIGDLCFKGKPNECGEVEIGYGVAPAFQEQGYALEAVQAALNWAFSDNRVYFVLADAEPGNAASKRVLEKLKFSPAGERNGLSLYEKEKAPTSYLSIGLCLGIALGMCFGISFQSTSTGLCIGMGFGLCFGSALDASDKKKRAELKKRREQRNAADVDANA
;
A
#
# COMPACT_ATOMS: atom_id res chain seq x y z
N MET A 1 -21.02 -5.97 -20.30
CA MET A 1 -19.57 -6.11 -20.03
C MET A 1 -19.38 -6.23 -18.52
N LYS A 2 -18.87 -7.35 -17.98
CA LYS A 2 -18.54 -7.42 -16.55
C LYS A 2 -17.35 -6.52 -16.31
N GLU A 3 -17.53 -5.44 -15.59
CA GLU A 3 -16.46 -4.57 -15.13
C GLU A 3 -15.39 -5.40 -14.43
N LYS A 4 -14.14 -5.32 -14.91
CA LYS A 4 -13.04 -6.12 -14.37
C LYS A 4 -12.71 -5.57 -12.98
N ARG A 5 -13.29 -6.15 -11.93
CA ARG A 5 -13.10 -5.72 -10.55
C ARG A 5 -11.64 -5.88 -10.15
N ALA A 6 -11.10 -4.88 -9.45
CA ALA A 6 -9.81 -5.02 -8.80
C ALA A 6 -9.93 -6.08 -7.70
N ALA A 7 -9.07 -7.09 -7.77
CA ALA A 7 -9.05 -8.18 -6.82
C ALA A 7 -7.62 -8.62 -6.52
N LEU A 8 -7.29 -8.71 -5.25
CA LEU A 8 -6.05 -9.26 -4.75
C LEU A 8 -6.29 -10.73 -4.37
N ARG A 9 -5.36 -11.58 -4.72
CA ARG A 9 -5.42 -13.02 -4.40
C ARG A 9 -4.20 -13.41 -3.56
N THR A 10 -4.48 -14.09 -2.49
CA THR A 10 -3.47 -14.68 -1.62
C THR A 10 -3.61 -16.20 -1.59
N LYS A 11 -2.91 -16.87 -0.69
CA LYS A 11 -3.04 -18.34 -0.53
C LYS A 11 -4.45 -18.74 -0.10
N ARG A 12 -5.04 -18.03 0.88
CA ARG A 12 -6.33 -18.39 1.50
C ARG A 12 -7.46 -17.39 1.18
N LEU A 13 -7.11 -16.17 0.73
CA LEU A 13 -8.06 -15.07 0.62
C LEU A 13 -8.23 -14.58 -0.82
N ARG A 14 -9.42 -14.05 -1.08
CA ARG A 14 -9.74 -13.17 -2.19
C ARG A 14 -10.21 -11.84 -1.61
N ILE A 15 -9.54 -10.76 -1.98
CA ILE A 15 -9.83 -9.42 -1.48
C ILE A 15 -10.29 -8.60 -2.68
N THR A 16 -11.55 -8.17 -2.67
CA THR A 16 -12.20 -7.57 -3.85
C THR A 16 -12.74 -6.19 -3.50
N ALA A 17 -12.38 -5.18 -4.30
CA ALA A 17 -12.93 -3.84 -4.14
C ALA A 17 -14.46 -3.86 -4.34
N MET A 18 -15.19 -3.24 -3.41
CA MET A 18 -16.64 -3.16 -3.46
C MET A 18 -17.07 -2.16 -4.55
N THR A 19 -18.17 -2.45 -5.22
CA THR A 19 -18.85 -1.50 -6.11
C THR A 19 -19.66 -0.50 -5.29
N ASP A 20 -20.08 0.61 -5.90
CA ASP A 20 -20.92 1.60 -5.22
C ASP A 20 -22.23 0.99 -4.74
N ALA A 21 -22.81 0.07 -5.52
CA ALA A 21 -24.02 -0.64 -5.13
C ALA A 21 -23.80 -1.56 -3.92
N GLU A 22 -22.66 -2.27 -3.86
CA GLU A 22 -22.30 -3.10 -2.72
C GLU A 22 -22.00 -2.27 -1.48
N LEU A 23 -21.35 -1.13 -1.65
CA LEU A 23 -21.07 -0.20 -0.55
C LEU A 23 -22.37 0.43 -0.01
N ALA A 24 -23.29 0.84 -0.89
CA ALA A 24 -24.61 1.32 -0.51
C ALA A 24 -25.42 0.24 0.25
N GLN A 25 -25.35 -1.01 -0.20
CA GLN A 25 -26.00 -2.13 0.50
C GLN A 25 -25.35 -2.37 1.88
N LYS A 26 -24.03 -2.26 2.00
CA LYS A 26 -23.31 -2.37 3.26
C LYS A 26 -23.74 -1.27 4.23
N ILE A 27 -23.84 -0.01 3.78
CA ILE A 27 -24.34 1.12 4.56
C ILE A 27 -25.75 0.85 5.10
N ALA A 28 -26.64 0.32 4.25
CA ALA A 28 -28.03 0.02 4.63
C ALA A 28 -28.15 -1.09 5.68
N SER A 29 -27.21 -2.05 5.68
CA SER A 29 -27.21 -3.20 6.62
C SER A 29 -26.35 -2.98 7.86
N GLU A 30 -25.55 -1.92 7.91
CA GLU A 30 -24.64 -1.65 9.03
C GLU A 30 -25.42 -1.07 10.24
N THR A 31 -25.20 -1.65 11.40
CA THR A 31 -25.84 -1.24 12.65
C THR A 31 -24.98 -0.28 13.46
N ASP A 32 -23.68 -0.34 13.30
CA ASP A 32 -22.75 0.58 13.94
C ASP A 32 -22.74 1.92 13.20
N GLU A 33 -23.11 3.00 13.91
CA GLU A 33 -23.22 4.36 13.36
C GLU A 33 -21.87 4.89 12.83
N HIS A 34 -20.76 4.58 13.51
CA HIS A 34 -19.42 5.03 13.10
C HIS A 34 -18.99 4.33 11.82
N LEU A 35 -19.21 3.03 11.72
CA LEU A 35 -18.89 2.27 10.50
C LEU A 35 -19.80 2.68 9.34
N ARG A 36 -21.08 2.92 9.61
CA ARG A 36 -22.05 3.41 8.62
C ARG A 36 -21.63 4.76 8.03
N SER A 37 -21.22 5.71 8.91
CA SER A 37 -20.69 7.01 8.48
C SER A 37 -19.42 6.85 7.64
N ALA A 38 -18.47 6.01 8.06
CA ALA A 38 -17.24 5.76 7.33
C ALA A 38 -17.50 5.18 5.92
N TYR A 39 -18.43 4.21 5.80
CA TYR A 39 -18.80 3.69 4.47
C TYR A 39 -19.52 4.72 3.60
N ALA A 40 -20.30 5.62 4.19
CA ALA A 40 -20.97 6.71 3.46
C ALA A 40 -19.94 7.72 2.92
N GLU A 41 -18.94 8.08 3.72
CA GLU A 41 -17.82 8.91 3.26
C GLU A 41 -17.03 8.24 2.13
N MET A 42 -16.73 6.95 2.23
CA MET A 42 -16.07 6.18 1.17
C MET A 42 -16.88 6.19 -0.13
N LEU A 43 -18.21 6.03 -0.04
CA LEU A 43 -19.08 6.08 -1.20
C LEU A 43 -19.04 7.46 -1.86
N ALA A 44 -19.14 8.52 -1.08
CA ALA A 44 -19.07 9.89 -1.57
C ALA A 44 -17.72 10.18 -2.26
N LEU A 45 -16.61 9.79 -1.65
CA LEU A 45 -15.27 9.95 -2.22
C LEU A 45 -15.08 9.13 -3.50
N SER A 46 -15.57 7.88 -3.53
CA SER A 46 -15.45 7.02 -4.72
C SER A 46 -16.23 7.56 -5.92
N GLN A 47 -17.34 8.25 -5.66
CA GLN A 47 -18.16 8.91 -6.69
C GLN A 47 -17.57 10.25 -7.15
N ALA A 48 -17.00 11.02 -6.20
CA ALA A 48 -16.36 12.29 -6.52
C ALA A 48 -15.07 12.14 -7.33
N GLU A 49 -14.29 11.09 -7.07
CA GLU A 49 -13.01 10.83 -7.72
C GLU A 49 -12.93 9.38 -8.26
N PRO A 50 -13.61 9.04 -9.37
CA PRO A 50 -13.65 7.67 -9.89
C PRO A 50 -12.29 7.08 -10.26
N ALA A 51 -11.32 7.92 -10.64
CA ALA A 51 -9.94 7.50 -10.93
C ALA A 51 -9.20 6.99 -9.68
N GLU A 52 -9.53 7.51 -8.51
CA GLU A 52 -8.93 7.15 -7.21
C GLU A 52 -9.80 6.18 -6.40
N ARG A 53 -10.85 5.66 -7.01
CA ARG A 53 -11.86 4.82 -6.38
C ARG A 53 -11.27 3.68 -5.52
N LEU A 54 -10.19 3.05 -5.98
CA LEU A 54 -9.57 1.92 -5.28
C LEU A 54 -8.94 2.33 -3.94
N PHE A 55 -8.62 3.60 -3.75
CA PHE A 55 -8.20 4.17 -2.47
C PHE A 55 -9.35 4.72 -1.63
N ALA A 56 -10.55 4.81 -2.20
CA ALA A 56 -11.73 5.41 -1.57
C ALA A 56 -12.87 4.41 -1.34
N THR A 57 -12.67 3.11 -1.54
CA THR A 57 -13.69 2.08 -1.35
C THR A 57 -13.24 1.03 -0.34
N ALA A 58 -14.21 0.36 0.26
CA ALA A 58 -13.93 -0.84 1.06
C ALA A 58 -13.63 -2.05 0.16
N TRP A 59 -12.75 -2.91 0.62
CA TRP A 59 -12.37 -4.15 -0.02
C TRP A 59 -12.84 -5.31 0.85
N ARG A 60 -13.74 -6.14 0.31
CA ARG A 60 -14.25 -7.33 0.98
C ARG A 60 -13.19 -8.41 1.06
N ILE A 61 -13.02 -9.00 2.22
CA ILE A 61 -12.11 -10.13 2.46
C ILE A 61 -12.96 -11.40 2.48
N GLU A 62 -12.71 -12.29 1.52
CA GLU A 62 -13.42 -13.56 1.36
C GLU A 62 -12.44 -14.72 1.48
N ARG A 63 -12.85 -15.79 2.13
CA ARG A 63 -12.14 -17.07 2.10
C ARG A 63 -12.27 -17.69 0.71
N ARG A 64 -11.19 -18.24 0.18
CA ARG A 64 -11.20 -18.84 -1.18
C ARG A 64 -11.82 -20.22 -1.22
N ASP A 65 -11.79 -20.94 -0.12
CA ASP A 65 -12.32 -22.31 0.00
C ASP A 65 -13.86 -22.32 0.12
N THR A 66 -14.42 -21.40 0.89
CA THR A 66 -15.87 -21.36 1.17
C THR A 66 -16.60 -20.23 0.43
N GLY A 67 -15.88 -19.18 -0.01
CA GLY A 67 -16.49 -17.96 -0.53
C GLY A 67 -17.08 -17.06 0.55
N GLU A 68 -16.91 -17.41 1.81
CA GLU A 68 -17.45 -16.69 2.95
C GLU A 68 -16.73 -15.36 3.16
N THR A 69 -17.49 -14.28 3.38
CA THR A 69 -16.94 -12.97 3.76
C THR A 69 -16.59 -12.98 5.23
N ILE A 70 -15.33 -12.70 5.55
CA ILE A 70 -14.79 -12.76 6.90
C ILE A 70 -14.38 -11.39 7.45
N GLY A 71 -14.48 -10.35 6.64
CA GLY A 71 -14.12 -8.99 7.03
C GLY A 71 -13.97 -8.07 5.84
N ASP A 72 -13.41 -6.91 6.10
CA ASP A 72 -13.06 -5.93 5.08
C ASP A 72 -11.79 -5.15 5.44
N LEU A 73 -11.26 -4.43 4.48
CA LEU A 73 -10.21 -3.45 4.64
C LEU A 73 -10.50 -2.25 3.73
N CYS A 74 -9.92 -1.11 4.04
CA CYS A 74 -10.05 0.09 3.23
C CYS A 74 -8.78 0.93 3.29
N PHE A 75 -8.64 1.83 2.32
CA PHE A 75 -7.75 2.98 2.44
C PHE A 75 -8.62 4.21 2.70
N LYS A 76 -8.15 5.11 3.56
CA LYS A 76 -8.88 6.33 3.92
C LYS A 76 -8.59 7.47 2.93
N GLY A 77 -8.77 7.20 1.64
CA GLY A 77 -8.55 8.15 0.55
C GLY A 77 -7.25 7.94 -0.23
N LYS A 78 -7.07 8.76 -1.27
CA LYS A 78 -5.89 8.74 -2.16
C LYS A 78 -4.60 9.15 -1.43
N PRO A 79 -3.42 8.77 -1.96
CA PRO A 79 -2.15 9.22 -1.42
C PRO A 79 -2.07 10.75 -1.38
N ASN A 80 -1.67 11.29 -0.23
CA ASN A 80 -1.50 12.72 -0.04
C ASN A 80 -0.17 13.24 -0.64
N GLU A 81 0.08 14.54 -0.55
CA GLU A 81 1.29 15.20 -1.06
C GLU A 81 2.58 14.75 -0.36
N CYS A 82 2.47 14.13 0.82
CA CYS A 82 3.58 13.52 1.54
C CYS A 82 3.81 12.04 1.17
N GLY A 83 3.03 11.49 0.22
CA GLY A 83 3.12 10.09 -0.20
C GLY A 83 2.59 9.11 0.84
N GLU A 84 1.66 9.54 1.68
CA GLU A 84 1.04 8.74 2.73
C GLU A 84 -0.35 8.29 2.31
N VAL A 85 -0.71 7.09 2.72
CA VAL A 85 -2.07 6.56 2.69
C VAL A 85 -2.35 5.84 4.00
N GLU A 86 -3.56 5.94 4.51
CA GLU A 86 -3.95 5.27 5.74
C GLU A 86 -4.77 4.02 5.43
N ILE A 87 -4.48 2.91 6.12
CA ILE A 87 -5.19 1.64 6.00
C ILE A 87 -6.00 1.35 7.26
N GLY A 88 -7.27 0.97 7.06
CA GLY A 88 -8.12 0.38 8.09
C GLY A 88 -8.48 -1.06 7.72
N TYR A 89 -8.68 -1.93 8.69
CA TYR A 89 -9.09 -3.31 8.45
C TYR A 89 -9.82 -3.91 9.65
N GLY A 90 -10.72 -4.84 9.36
CA GLY A 90 -11.45 -5.61 10.34
C GLY A 90 -11.66 -7.05 9.90
N VAL A 91 -11.59 -7.98 10.85
CA VAL A 91 -11.93 -9.39 10.66
C VAL A 91 -12.93 -9.81 11.72
N ALA A 92 -14.00 -10.46 11.30
CA ALA A 92 -15.08 -10.91 12.17
C ALA A 92 -14.54 -11.80 13.31
N PRO A 93 -15.09 -11.71 14.53
CA PRO A 93 -14.56 -12.38 15.73
C PRO A 93 -14.31 -13.88 15.55
N ALA A 94 -15.20 -14.56 14.83
CA ALA A 94 -15.07 -16.02 14.57
C ALA A 94 -13.84 -16.39 13.74
N PHE A 95 -13.19 -15.44 13.06
CA PHE A 95 -12.04 -15.64 12.16
C PHE A 95 -10.78 -14.94 12.64
N GLN A 96 -10.82 -14.34 13.83
CA GLN A 96 -9.64 -13.71 14.43
C GLN A 96 -8.61 -14.77 14.88
N GLU A 97 -7.38 -14.31 15.15
CA GLU A 97 -6.24 -15.13 15.59
C GLU A 97 -5.78 -16.25 14.64
N GLN A 98 -6.41 -16.37 13.45
CA GLN A 98 -6.08 -17.35 12.41
C GLN A 98 -5.12 -16.80 11.33
N GLY A 99 -4.64 -15.57 11.50
CA GLY A 99 -3.70 -14.91 10.61
C GLY A 99 -4.33 -14.35 9.32
N TYR A 100 -5.65 -14.30 9.20
CA TYR A 100 -6.33 -13.72 8.03
C TYR A 100 -6.09 -12.22 7.89
N ALA A 101 -6.14 -11.46 8.99
CA ALA A 101 -5.84 -10.04 8.98
C ALA A 101 -4.40 -9.77 8.48
N LEU A 102 -3.42 -10.53 8.97
CA LEU A 102 -2.03 -10.43 8.53
C LEU A 102 -1.88 -10.64 7.03
N GLU A 103 -2.52 -11.70 6.50
CA GLU A 103 -2.47 -12.05 5.08
C GLU A 103 -3.16 -11.00 4.21
N ALA A 104 -4.32 -10.48 4.65
CA ALA A 104 -5.08 -9.46 3.94
C ALA A 104 -4.33 -8.13 3.88
N VAL A 105 -3.84 -7.65 5.03
CA VAL A 105 -3.11 -6.38 5.11
C VAL A 105 -1.79 -6.46 4.34
N GLN A 106 -1.07 -7.59 4.39
CA GLN A 106 0.14 -7.76 3.57
C GLN A 106 -0.15 -7.65 2.07
N ALA A 107 -1.26 -8.23 1.59
CA ALA A 107 -1.66 -8.12 0.19
C ALA A 107 -2.04 -6.68 -0.18
N ALA A 108 -2.76 -5.98 0.70
CA ALA A 108 -3.12 -4.58 0.52
C ALA A 108 -1.88 -3.66 0.51
N LEU A 109 -0.90 -3.91 1.38
CA LEU A 109 0.38 -3.18 1.40
C LEU A 109 1.15 -3.36 0.08
N ASN A 110 1.24 -4.58 -0.42
CA ASN A 110 1.91 -4.87 -1.68
C ASN A 110 1.24 -4.12 -2.84
N TRP A 111 -0.10 -4.07 -2.83
CA TRP A 111 -0.86 -3.33 -3.82
C TRP A 111 -0.65 -1.82 -3.68
N ALA A 112 -0.77 -1.26 -2.48
CA ALA A 112 -0.58 0.18 -2.25
C ALA A 112 0.83 0.62 -2.65
N PHE A 113 1.86 -0.12 -2.27
CA PHE A 113 3.25 0.18 -2.63
C PHE A 113 3.58 -0.06 -4.11
N SER A 114 2.71 -0.68 -4.89
CA SER A 114 2.86 -0.74 -6.35
C SER A 114 2.53 0.61 -7.01
N ASP A 115 1.77 1.48 -6.35
CA ASP A 115 1.59 2.86 -6.77
C ASP A 115 2.86 3.69 -6.45
N ASN A 116 3.34 4.43 -7.45
CA ASN A 116 4.55 5.25 -7.34
C ASN A 116 4.37 6.50 -6.48
N ARG A 117 3.15 6.81 -6.09
CA ARG A 117 2.80 7.92 -5.20
C ARG A 117 2.86 7.52 -3.72
N VAL A 118 2.74 6.21 -3.41
CA VAL A 118 2.71 5.69 -2.04
C VAL A 118 4.11 5.34 -1.57
N TYR A 119 4.57 6.03 -0.54
CA TYR A 119 5.84 5.80 0.16
C TYR A 119 5.65 5.38 1.60
N PHE A 120 4.54 5.78 2.22
CA PHE A 120 4.22 5.48 3.61
C PHE A 120 2.78 4.98 3.72
N VAL A 121 2.59 3.92 4.49
CA VAL A 121 1.26 3.45 4.89
C VAL A 121 1.12 3.64 6.38
N LEU A 122 0.09 4.38 6.78
CA LEU A 122 -0.26 4.65 8.16
C LEU A 122 -1.38 3.70 8.61
N ALA A 123 -1.43 3.38 9.87
CA ALA A 123 -2.52 2.63 10.48
C ALA A 123 -2.74 3.11 11.92
N ASP A 124 -3.98 3.35 12.29
CA ASP A 124 -4.37 3.64 13.66
C ASP A 124 -4.81 2.36 14.38
N ALA A 125 -4.46 2.26 15.64
CA ALA A 125 -4.94 1.19 16.51
C ALA A 125 -5.39 1.76 17.86
N GLU A 126 -6.54 1.30 18.34
CA GLU A 126 -6.98 1.62 19.69
C GLU A 126 -5.94 1.14 20.72
N PRO A 127 -5.73 1.89 21.81
CA PRO A 127 -4.75 1.53 22.84
C PRO A 127 -4.93 0.11 23.38
N GLY A 128 -6.18 -0.35 23.52
CA GLY A 128 -6.57 -1.67 24.00
C GLY A 128 -6.55 -2.78 22.95
N ASN A 129 -6.43 -2.47 21.67
CA ASN A 129 -6.51 -3.45 20.58
C ASN A 129 -5.16 -4.19 20.35
N ALA A 130 -4.85 -5.10 21.27
CA ALA A 130 -3.63 -5.91 21.20
C ALA A 130 -3.57 -6.79 19.93
N ALA A 131 -4.72 -7.20 19.38
CA ALA A 131 -4.76 -8.01 18.17
C ALA A 131 -4.27 -7.22 16.95
N SER A 132 -4.76 -5.99 16.76
CA SER A 132 -4.31 -5.09 15.69
C SER A 132 -2.82 -4.75 15.84
N LYS A 133 -2.37 -4.40 17.04
CA LYS A 133 -0.96 -4.10 17.33
C LYS A 133 -0.04 -5.26 16.94
N ARG A 134 -0.38 -6.50 17.29
CA ARG A 134 0.38 -7.69 16.88
C ARG A 134 0.43 -7.89 15.36
N VAL A 135 -0.64 -7.58 14.64
CA VAL A 135 -0.66 -7.65 13.16
C VAL A 135 0.29 -6.62 12.59
N LEU A 136 0.23 -5.36 13.06
CA LEU A 136 1.09 -4.27 12.62
C LEU A 136 2.57 -4.55 12.90
N GLU A 137 2.90 -5.05 14.08
CA GLU A 137 4.27 -5.45 14.46
C GLU A 137 4.81 -6.57 13.55
N LYS A 138 4.01 -7.63 13.31
CA LYS A 138 4.39 -8.72 12.39
C LYS A 138 4.61 -8.23 10.97
N LEU A 139 3.88 -7.21 10.54
CA LEU A 139 4.04 -6.55 9.25
C LEU A 139 5.16 -5.52 9.24
N LYS A 140 5.90 -5.38 10.36
CA LYS A 140 7.01 -4.43 10.52
C LYS A 140 6.59 -2.97 10.33
N PHE A 141 5.44 -2.61 10.89
CA PHE A 141 5.12 -1.22 11.14
C PHE A 141 5.90 -0.74 12.35
N SER A 142 6.33 0.51 12.31
CA SER A 142 7.00 1.19 13.42
C SER A 142 5.99 2.12 14.12
N PRO A 143 6.04 2.25 15.46
CA PRO A 143 5.26 3.26 16.16
C PRO A 143 5.62 4.66 15.65
N ALA A 144 4.61 5.50 15.38
CA ALA A 144 4.77 6.86 14.85
C ALA A 144 4.14 7.94 15.76
N GLY A 145 3.79 7.59 17.00
CA GLY A 145 3.19 8.48 17.97
C GLY A 145 1.72 8.15 18.27
N GLU A 146 0.98 9.17 18.66
CA GLU A 146 -0.44 9.10 18.93
C GLU A 146 -1.20 10.17 18.13
N ARG A 147 -2.41 9.86 17.70
CA ARG A 147 -3.31 10.78 17.01
C ARG A 147 -4.73 10.55 17.49
N ASN A 148 -5.37 11.59 18.03
CA ASN A 148 -6.76 11.53 18.54
C ASN A 148 -6.99 10.38 19.56
N GLY A 149 -6.02 10.10 20.43
CA GLY A 149 -6.11 9.01 21.41
C GLY A 149 -5.87 7.61 20.85
N LEU A 150 -5.51 7.48 19.57
CA LEU A 150 -5.16 6.23 18.92
C LEU A 150 -3.65 6.12 18.77
N SER A 151 -3.11 4.90 18.92
CA SER A 151 -1.70 4.63 18.62
C SER A 151 -1.51 4.63 17.10
N LEU A 152 -0.67 5.53 16.59
CA LEU A 152 -0.32 5.65 15.19
C LEU A 152 0.87 4.74 14.87
N TYR A 153 0.74 3.98 13.80
CA TYR A 153 1.77 3.13 13.25
C TYR A 153 2.06 3.49 11.80
N GLU A 154 3.29 3.29 11.40
CA GLU A 154 3.77 3.63 10.07
C GLU A 154 4.59 2.50 9.46
N LYS A 155 4.43 2.30 8.16
CA LYS A 155 5.29 1.44 7.36
C LYS A 155 5.79 2.17 6.13
N GLU A 156 7.13 2.30 6.03
CA GLU A 156 7.79 2.86 4.85
C GLU A 156 7.94 1.78 3.76
N LYS A 157 7.75 2.18 2.51
CA LYS A 157 8.04 1.36 1.33
C LYS A 157 9.51 0.94 1.34
N ALA A 158 9.77 -0.34 1.20
CA ALA A 158 11.14 -0.83 1.09
C ALA A 158 11.87 -0.16 -0.10
N PRO A 159 13.15 0.20 0.05
CA PRO A 159 13.93 0.73 -1.06
C PRO A 159 14.05 -0.34 -2.15
N THR A 160 13.85 0.07 -3.40
CA THR A 160 14.10 -0.79 -4.57
C THR A 160 15.55 -0.60 -4.99
N SER A 161 16.30 -1.66 -5.17
CA SER A 161 17.67 -1.58 -5.70
C SER A 161 17.63 -1.59 -7.23
N TYR A 162 17.49 -0.42 -7.82
CA TYR A 162 17.55 -0.26 -9.28
C TYR A 162 18.94 -0.54 -9.82
N LEU A 163 19.99 -0.40 -8.99
CA LEU A 163 21.38 -0.75 -9.34
C LEU A 163 21.48 -2.23 -9.73
N SER A 164 20.90 -3.14 -8.94
CA SER A 164 20.92 -4.57 -9.20
C SER A 164 20.15 -4.92 -10.47
N ILE A 165 18.98 -4.31 -10.67
CA ILE A 165 18.15 -4.51 -11.86
C ILE A 165 18.87 -3.98 -13.11
N GLY A 166 19.45 -2.78 -13.02
CA GLY A 166 20.22 -2.15 -14.10
C GLY A 166 21.42 -3.01 -14.50
N LEU A 167 22.16 -3.53 -13.53
CA LEU A 167 23.30 -4.40 -13.78
C LEU A 167 22.89 -5.69 -14.51
N CYS A 168 21.83 -6.37 -14.05
CA CYS A 168 21.34 -7.59 -14.70
C CYS A 168 20.91 -7.33 -16.15
N LEU A 169 20.14 -6.27 -16.39
CA LEU A 169 19.70 -5.88 -17.74
C LEU A 169 20.88 -5.47 -18.61
N GLY A 170 21.83 -4.71 -18.06
CA GLY A 170 23.04 -4.29 -18.75
C GLY A 170 23.90 -5.47 -19.20
N ILE A 171 24.10 -6.46 -18.33
CA ILE A 171 24.81 -7.71 -18.67
C ILE A 171 24.09 -8.45 -19.82
N ALA A 172 22.77 -8.64 -19.71
CA ALA A 172 21.99 -9.35 -20.72
C ALA A 172 22.05 -8.67 -22.09
N LEU A 173 21.82 -7.37 -22.14
CA LEU A 173 21.91 -6.57 -23.37
C LEU A 173 23.35 -6.52 -23.91
N GLY A 174 24.34 -6.34 -23.03
CA GLY A 174 25.75 -6.32 -23.40
C GLY A 174 26.23 -7.63 -24.04
N MET A 175 25.78 -8.76 -23.52
CA MET A 175 26.04 -10.08 -24.14
C MET A 175 25.41 -10.20 -25.52
N CYS A 176 24.15 -9.83 -25.72
CA CYS A 176 23.46 -9.84 -26.99
C CYS A 176 24.18 -9.00 -28.05
N PHE A 177 24.56 -7.77 -27.72
CA PHE A 177 25.30 -6.89 -28.61
C PHE A 177 26.72 -7.40 -28.86
N GLY A 178 27.41 -7.91 -27.83
CA GLY A 178 28.75 -8.44 -27.94
C GLY A 178 28.86 -9.63 -28.93
N ILE A 179 27.88 -10.51 -28.93
CA ILE A 179 27.79 -11.61 -29.89
C ILE A 179 27.59 -11.06 -31.30
N SER A 180 26.70 -10.08 -31.50
CA SER A 180 26.44 -9.48 -32.81
C SER A 180 27.64 -8.75 -33.39
N PHE A 181 28.49 -8.15 -32.56
CA PHE A 181 29.69 -7.43 -32.95
C PHE A 181 30.99 -8.29 -32.86
N GLN A 182 30.85 -9.59 -32.67
CA GLN A 182 31.98 -10.55 -32.56
C GLN A 182 32.98 -10.22 -31.44
N SER A 183 32.55 -9.45 -30.43
CA SER A 183 33.39 -9.07 -29.28
C SER A 183 32.55 -9.10 -27.99
N THR A 184 32.37 -10.28 -27.46
CA THR A 184 31.56 -10.50 -26.22
C THR A 184 32.12 -9.73 -25.04
N SER A 185 33.45 -9.62 -24.91
CA SER A 185 34.08 -8.89 -23.82
C SER A 185 33.77 -7.39 -23.87
N THR A 186 33.84 -6.79 -25.06
CA THR A 186 33.51 -5.35 -25.24
C THR A 186 32.04 -5.10 -25.00
N GLY A 187 31.15 -5.94 -25.51
CA GLY A 187 29.72 -5.85 -25.31
C GLY A 187 29.37 -5.94 -23.81
N LEU A 188 29.97 -6.89 -23.10
CA LEU A 188 29.77 -7.06 -21.66
C LEU A 188 30.19 -5.81 -20.84
N CYS A 189 31.39 -5.28 -21.09
CA CYS A 189 31.89 -4.08 -20.39
C CYS A 189 31.00 -2.87 -20.63
N ILE A 190 30.58 -2.63 -21.87
CA ILE A 190 29.68 -1.51 -22.21
C ILE A 190 28.33 -1.72 -21.55
N GLY A 191 27.74 -2.91 -21.64
CA GLY A 191 26.45 -3.22 -21.04
C GLY A 191 26.46 -3.07 -19.53
N MET A 192 27.49 -3.56 -18.84
CA MET A 192 27.65 -3.37 -17.39
C MET A 192 27.75 -1.88 -17.04
N GLY A 193 28.56 -1.12 -17.77
CA GLY A 193 28.73 0.33 -17.54
C GLY A 193 27.41 1.07 -17.67
N PHE A 194 26.65 0.86 -18.74
CA PHE A 194 25.33 1.45 -18.90
C PHE A 194 24.33 1.01 -17.80
N GLY A 195 24.32 -0.29 -17.47
CA GLY A 195 23.45 -0.82 -16.42
C GLY A 195 23.74 -0.19 -15.04
N LEU A 196 25.01 -0.06 -14.68
CA LEU A 196 25.41 0.60 -13.43
C LEU A 196 25.06 2.09 -13.41
N CYS A 197 25.35 2.83 -14.48
CA CYS A 197 25.03 4.25 -14.58
C CYS A 197 23.52 4.49 -14.49
N PHE A 198 22.73 3.75 -15.23
CA PHE A 198 21.27 3.90 -15.24
C PHE A 198 20.64 3.48 -13.91
N GLY A 199 21.06 2.33 -13.36
CA GLY A 199 20.58 1.86 -12.06
C GLY A 199 20.91 2.80 -10.93
N SER A 200 22.15 3.34 -10.87
CA SER A 200 22.55 4.31 -9.84
C SER A 200 21.81 5.64 -9.95
N ALA A 201 21.51 6.11 -11.15
CA ALA A 201 20.74 7.34 -11.36
C ALA A 201 19.28 7.18 -10.85
N LEU A 202 18.66 6.03 -11.08
CA LEU A 202 17.32 5.73 -10.55
C LEU A 202 17.31 5.61 -9.04
N ASP A 203 18.31 4.93 -8.44
CA ASP A 203 18.44 4.83 -6.98
C ASP A 203 18.64 6.23 -6.34
N ALA A 204 19.45 7.09 -6.95
CA ALA A 204 19.64 8.46 -6.50
C ALA A 204 18.34 9.29 -6.58
N SER A 205 17.58 9.13 -7.65
CA SER A 205 16.29 9.79 -7.83
C SER A 205 15.26 9.35 -6.79
N ASP A 206 15.12 8.02 -6.54
CA ASP A 206 14.22 7.51 -5.50
C ASP A 206 14.63 8.00 -4.11
N LYS A 207 15.92 7.97 -3.79
CA LYS A 207 16.45 8.48 -2.52
C LYS A 207 16.16 9.97 -2.33
N LYS A 208 16.32 10.79 -3.37
CA LYS A 208 16.01 12.22 -3.33
C LYS A 208 14.53 12.45 -3.07
N LYS A 209 13.66 11.73 -3.78
CA LYS A 209 12.20 11.83 -3.61
C LYS A 209 11.77 11.43 -2.19
N ARG A 210 12.31 10.35 -1.63
CA ARG A 210 12.06 9.93 -0.24
C ARG A 210 12.48 11.01 0.76
N ALA A 211 13.66 11.59 0.59
CA ALA A 211 14.14 12.65 1.46
C ALA A 211 13.25 13.90 1.39
N GLU A 212 12.78 14.27 0.20
CA GLU A 212 11.84 15.37 0.02
C GLU A 212 10.50 15.13 0.71
N LEU A 213 9.93 13.92 0.55
CA LEU A 213 8.68 13.54 1.21
C LEU A 213 8.81 13.55 2.73
N LYS A 214 9.93 13.04 3.28
CA LYS A 214 10.20 13.11 4.73
C LYS A 214 10.25 14.55 5.23
N LYS A 215 10.96 15.43 4.51
CA LYS A 215 11.01 16.85 4.85
C LYS A 215 9.64 17.54 4.83
N ARG A 216 8.80 17.25 3.82
CA ARG A 216 7.42 17.75 3.77
C ARG A 216 6.58 17.28 4.96
N ARG A 217 6.74 16.02 5.37
CA ARG A 217 6.07 15.46 6.56
C ARG A 217 6.49 16.17 7.84
N GLU A 218 7.77 16.39 8.03
CA GLU A 218 8.30 17.13 9.18
C GLU A 218 7.73 18.55 9.25
N GLN A 219 7.69 19.26 8.11
CA GLN A 219 7.11 20.60 8.01
C GLN A 219 5.62 20.62 8.34
N ARG A 220 4.84 19.64 7.83
CA ARG A 220 3.41 19.52 8.15
C ARG A 220 3.20 19.26 9.64
N ASN A 221 3.94 18.30 10.21
CA ASN A 221 3.80 17.96 11.62
C ASN A 221 4.18 19.14 12.55
N ALA A 222 5.18 19.92 12.17
CA ALA A 222 5.53 21.16 12.90
C ALA A 222 4.39 22.19 12.83
N ALA A 223 3.79 22.40 11.66
CA ALA A 223 2.68 23.32 11.48
C ALA A 223 1.42 22.87 12.27
N ASP A 224 1.16 21.57 12.34
CA ASP A 224 0.03 21.02 13.10
C ASP A 224 0.22 21.20 14.62
N VAL A 225 1.47 21.15 15.13
CA VAL A 225 1.79 21.43 16.53
C VAL A 225 1.57 22.90 16.86
N ASP A 226 2.06 23.81 15.98
CA ASP A 226 1.88 25.26 16.18
C ASP A 226 0.42 25.70 16.10
N ALA A 227 -0.41 25.01 15.31
CA ALA A 227 -1.83 25.31 15.18
C ALA A 227 -2.67 24.83 16.40
N ASN A 228 -2.16 23.89 17.19
CA ASN A 228 -2.82 23.33 18.37
C ASN A 228 -2.26 23.86 19.71
N ALA A 229 -1.27 24.76 19.68
CA ALA A 229 -0.70 25.41 20.84
C ALA A 229 -1.33 26.79 21.09
#